data_856eb7e3df7d312c742296594a78f32b
#
_entry.id   856eb7e3df7d312c742296594a78f32b
#
_cell.length_a   1.000
_cell.length_b   1.000
_cell.length_c   1.000
_cell.angle_alpha   90.00
_cell.angle_beta   90.00
_cell.angle_gamma   90.00
#
_symmetry.space_group_name_H-M   'P 1'
#
loop_
_entity.id
_entity.type
_entity.pdbx_description
1 polymer ?
#
loop_
_entity_poly.entity_id
_entity_poly.type
_entity_poly.pdbx_seq_one_letter_code
_entity_poly.pdbx_strand_id
1 'polypeptide(L)'
;LQLNFQADQFGPYADNLHHVLQHMDGHYIRGYGDRVSRPEIYLIGDAMEKATAFLTQNKETEQRFECLARLIRGFETPYGMELLATVYWVVREYPDAAEDAGKAIEKVRNWNDRKKNLMKPNHIKKAWERLKSENWFNYKDPAKSTSNPNFCVNS
;
A
#
# COMPACT_ATOMS: atom_id res chain seq x y z
N LEU A 1 8.68 -9.59 8.57
CA LEU A 1 8.76 -9.89 7.15
C LEU A 1 9.48 -8.74 6.43
N GLN A 2 10.64 -8.99 5.84
CA GLN A 2 11.35 -7.96 5.05
C GLN A 2 10.95 -8.13 3.59
N LEU A 3 10.17 -7.17 3.07
CA LEU A 3 9.82 -7.11 1.67
C LEU A 3 10.75 -6.13 0.94
N ASN A 4 11.35 -6.60 -0.14
CA ASN A 4 12.26 -5.81 -0.97
C ASN A 4 11.48 -5.22 -2.15
N PHE A 5 10.92 -4.03 -1.93
CA PHE A 5 10.18 -3.33 -2.98
C PHE A 5 11.11 -2.67 -3.98
N GLN A 6 10.73 -2.76 -5.24
CA GLN A 6 11.35 -2.06 -6.37
C GLN A 6 10.27 -1.51 -7.30
N ALA A 7 10.63 -0.52 -8.12
CA ALA A 7 9.73 0.02 -9.11
C ALA A 7 9.50 -1.01 -10.24
N ASP A 8 8.25 -1.28 -10.55
CA ASP A 8 7.83 -2.19 -11.62
C ASP A 8 6.75 -1.54 -12.48
N GLN A 9 6.35 -2.19 -13.57
CA GLN A 9 5.36 -1.68 -14.54
C GLN A 9 4.05 -1.24 -13.87
N PHE A 10 3.59 -1.98 -12.87
CA PHE A 10 2.31 -1.73 -12.19
C PHE A 10 2.46 -0.95 -10.88
N GLY A 11 3.67 -0.57 -10.49
CA GLY A 11 3.95 0.14 -9.25
C GLY A 11 5.00 -0.55 -8.40
N PRO A 12 5.09 -0.25 -7.10
CA PRO A 12 6.02 -0.95 -6.21
C PRO A 12 5.71 -2.45 -6.17
N TYR A 13 6.72 -3.25 -6.45
CA TYR A 13 6.63 -4.71 -6.48
C TYR A 13 7.71 -5.33 -5.57
N ALA A 14 7.34 -6.37 -4.84
CA ALA A 14 8.28 -7.15 -4.04
C ALA A 14 8.15 -8.63 -4.41
N ASP A 15 9.17 -9.17 -5.07
CA ASP A 15 9.16 -10.55 -5.55
C ASP A 15 8.97 -11.56 -4.40
N ASN A 16 9.60 -11.30 -3.27
CA ASN A 16 9.47 -12.17 -2.11
C ASN A 16 8.07 -12.18 -1.45
N LEU A 17 7.17 -11.26 -1.79
CA LEU A 17 5.77 -11.30 -1.37
C LEU A 17 5.02 -12.48 -2.01
N HIS A 18 5.41 -12.87 -3.23
CA HIS A 18 4.85 -14.02 -3.92
C HIS A 18 4.93 -15.30 -3.06
N HIS A 19 6.07 -15.57 -2.45
CA HIS A 19 6.25 -16.74 -1.57
C HIS A 19 5.34 -16.71 -0.35
N VAL A 20 5.10 -15.52 0.21
CA VAL A 20 4.18 -15.35 1.35
C VAL A 20 2.76 -15.69 0.94
N LEU A 21 2.30 -15.13 -0.19
CA LEU A 21 0.95 -15.36 -0.69
C LEU A 21 0.74 -16.83 -1.10
N GLN A 22 1.75 -17.46 -1.73
CA GLN A 22 1.71 -18.90 -2.01
C GLN A 22 1.57 -19.75 -0.74
N HIS A 23 2.27 -19.36 0.33
CA HIS A 23 2.18 -20.09 1.61
C HIS A 23 0.83 -19.89 2.30
N MET A 24 0.19 -18.76 2.08
CA MET A 24 -1.16 -18.47 2.60
C MET A 24 -2.27 -19.17 1.81
N ASP A 25 -2.03 -19.46 0.52
CA ASP A 25 -3.03 -20.06 -0.35
C ASP A 25 -3.36 -21.49 0.11
N GLY A 26 -4.64 -21.81 0.21
CA GLY A 26 -5.14 -23.06 0.75
C GLY A 26 -5.20 -23.13 2.29
N HIS A 27 -4.57 -22.19 3.01
CA HIS A 27 -4.58 -22.14 4.49
C HIS A 27 -5.42 -20.98 5.05
N TYR A 28 -5.29 -19.79 4.48
CA TYR A 28 -5.98 -18.56 4.91
C TYR A 28 -6.71 -17.87 3.79
N ILE A 29 -6.20 -18.00 2.58
CA ILE A 29 -6.75 -17.43 1.35
C ILE A 29 -6.89 -18.51 0.29
N ARG A 30 -7.66 -18.22 -0.76
CA ARG A 30 -7.72 -19.00 -1.99
C ARG A 30 -7.86 -18.06 -3.19
N GLY A 31 -7.44 -18.54 -4.37
CA GLY A 31 -7.49 -17.80 -5.62
C GLY A 31 -6.17 -17.13 -6.00
N TYR A 32 -5.15 -17.19 -5.13
CA TYR A 32 -3.83 -16.72 -5.49
C TYR A 32 -3.14 -17.73 -6.42
N GLY A 33 -2.77 -17.28 -7.61
CA GLY A 33 -2.15 -18.16 -8.61
C GLY A 33 -3.13 -18.88 -9.54
N ASP A 34 -4.43 -18.68 -9.38
CA ASP A 34 -5.42 -19.15 -10.33
C ASP A 34 -5.14 -18.55 -11.71
N ARG A 35 -5.00 -19.43 -12.73
CA ARG A 35 -4.70 -19.01 -14.11
C ARG A 35 -5.93 -18.48 -14.84
N VAL A 36 -6.68 -17.59 -14.18
CA VAL A 36 -7.84 -16.90 -14.75
C VAL A 36 -7.48 -15.46 -15.10
N SER A 37 -8.19 -14.85 -16.02
CA SER A 37 -7.89 -13.50 -16.50
C SER A 37 -8.03 -12.41 -15.39
N ARG A 38 -8.75 -12.68 -14.31
CA ARG A 38 -8.93 -11.81 -13.14
C ARG A 38 -9.06 -12.69 -11.90
N PRO A 39 -7.95 -13.11 -11.29
CA PRO A 39 -8.00 -13.89 -10.06
C PRO A 39 -8.56 -13.03 -8.92
N GLU A 40 -9.54 -13.56 -8.22
CA GLU A 40 -10.06 -12.96 -6.99
C GLU A 40 -9.52 -13.76 -5.80
N ILE A 41 -8.84 -13.06 -4.88
CA ILE A 41 -8.35 -13.65 -3.64
C ILE A 41 -9.42 -13.47 -2.58
N TYR A 42 -9.81 -14.55 -1.93
CA TYR A 42 -10.80 -14.53 -0.85
C TYR A 42 -10.32 -15.31 0.36
N LEU A 43 -10.86 -14.94 1.53
CA LEU A 43 -10.56 -15.62 2.79
C LEU A 43 -11.28 -16.98 2.85
N ILE A 44 -10.65 -17.96 3.47
CA ILE A 44 -11.22 -19.31 3.67
C ILE A 44 -11.19 -19.72 5.13
N GLY A 45 -12.11 -20.65 5.47
CA GLY A 45 -12.20 -21.21 6.82
C GLY A 45 -12.39 -20.13 7.89
N ASP A 46 -11.61 -20.24 8.95
CA ASP A 46 -11.60 -19.37 10.13
C ASP A 46 -10.51 -18.27 10.07
N ALA A 47 -10.04 -17.93 8.85
CA ALA A 47 -8.96 -16.96 8.67
C ALA A 47 -9.31 -15.57 9.24
N MET A 48 -10.57 -15.13 9.12
CA MET A 48 -11.03 -13.85 9.65
C MET A 48 -10.98 -13.85 11.19
N GLU A 49 -11.49 -14.91 11.82
CA GLU A 49 -11.50 -15.07 13.28
C GLU A 49 -10.08 -15.09 13.84
N LYS A 50 -9.19 -15.85 13.21
CA LYS A 50 -7.77 -15.93 13.59
C LYS A 50 -7.07 -14.57 13.47
N ALA A 51 -7.29 -13.84 12.36
CA ALA A 51 -6.73 -12.51 12.17
C ALA A 51 -7.24 -11.52 13.22
N THR A 52 -8.54 -11.55 13.52
CA THR A 52 -9.16 -10.69 14.54
C THR A 52 -8.59 -11.00 15.93
N ALA A 53 -8.50 -12.27 16.30
CA ALA A 53 -7.94 -12.68 17.57
C ALA A 53 -6.47 -12.26 17.71
N PHE A 54 -5.68 -12.37 16.64
CA PHE A 54 -4.29 -11.90 16.61
C PHE A 54 -4.21 -10.39 16.82
N LEU A 55 -5.00 -9.60 16.13
CA LEU A 55 -5.01 -8.13 16.25
C LEU A 55 -5.40 -7.69 17.66
N THR A 56 -6.42 -8.32 18.26
CA THR A 56 -6.85 -8.03 19.63
C THR A 56 -5.72 -8.20 20.66
N GLN A 57 -4.83 -9.17 20.44
CA GLN A 57 -3.68 -9.43 21.32
C GLN A 57 -2.46 -8.56 20.98
N ASN A 58 -2.44 -7.91 19.81
CA ASN A 58 -1.31 -7.14 19.29
C ASN A 58 -1.72 -5.70 18.97
N LYS A 59 -1.93 -4.90 20.02
CA LYS A 59 -2.47 -3.53 19.93
C LYS A 59 -1.70 -2.61 18.98
N GLU A 60 -0.38 -2.69 18.93
CA GLU A 60 0.43 -1.92 18.00
C GLU A 60 0.11 -2.29 16.53
N THR A 61 -0.05 -3.58 16.24
CA THR A 61 -0.43 -4.04 14.90
C THR A 61 -1.86 -3.64 14.55
N GLU A 62 -2.79 -3.71 15.51
CA GLU A 62 -4.16 -3.26 15.36
C GLU A 62 -4.22 -1.76 14.98
N GLN A 63 -3.48 -0.91 15.70
CA GLN A 63 -3.39 0.53 15.40
C GLN A 63 -2.83 0.81 14.00
N ARG A 64 -1.77 0.08 13.60
CA ARG A 64 -1.22 0.19 12.24
C ARG A 64 -2.24 -0.23 11.17
N PHE A 65 -3.00 -1.28 11.44
CA PHE A 65 -4.06 -1.73 10.57
C PHE A 65 -5.17 -0.69 10.41
N GLU A 66 -5.60 -0.06 11.52
CA GLU A 66 -6.58 1.03 11.48
C GLU A 66 -6.09 2.24 10.68
N CYS A 67 -4.81 2.62 10.83
CA CYS A 67 -4.21 3.69 10.04
C CYS A 67 -4.23 3.36 8.55
N LEU A 68 -3.87 2.14 8.19
CA LEU A 68 -3.92 1.66 6.80
C LEU A 68 -5.36 1.66 6.28
N ALA A 69 -6.32 1.19 7.08
CA ALA A 69 -7.74 1.16 6.70
C ALA A 69 -8.29 2.58 6.43
N ARG A 70 -7.88 3.57 7.22
CA ARG A 70 -8.22 4.99 6.94
C ARG A 70 -7.59 5.49 5.65
N LEU A 71 -6.32 5.19 5.43
CA LEU A 71 -5.61 5.61 4.23
C LEU A 71 -6.29 5.10 2.96
N ILE A 72 -6.61 3.81 2.90
CA ILE A 72 -7.13 3.18 1.68
C ILE A 72 -8.61 3.45 1.43
N ARG A 73 -9.34 4.00 2.40
CA ARG A 73 -10.78 4.26 2.27
C ARG A 73 -11.10 5.14 1.06
N GLY A 74 -11.89 4.59 0.12
CA GLY A 74 -12.23 5.21 -1.16
C GLY A 74 -11.23 4.91 -2.29
N PHE A 75 -10.19 4.10 -2.00
CA PHE A 75 -9.20 3.62 -2.98
C PHE A 75 -9.23 2.09 -3.13
N GLU A 76 -10.25 1.40 -2.62
CA GLU A 76 -10.31 -0.08 -2.53
C GLU A 76 -10.53 -0.78 -3.88
N THR A 77 -10.37 -0.08 -4.99
CA THR A 77 -10.34 -0.67 -6.34
C THR A 77 -8.91 -1.02 -6.76
N PRO A 78 -8.69 -1.96 -7.69
CA PRO A 78 -7.35 -2.24 -8.23
C PRO A 78 -6.64 -0.99 -8.73
N TYR A 79 -7.36 -0.12 -9.43
CA TYR A 79 -6.84 1.17 -9.89
C TYR A 79 -6.48 2.11 -8.73
N GLY A 80 -7.36 2.23 -7.75
CA GLY A 80 -7.15 3.11 -6.59
C GLY A 80 -5.97 2.67 -5.75
N MET A 81 -5.83 1.36 -5.50
CA MET A 81 -4.70 0.81 -4.77
C MET A 81 -3.38 0.98 -5.52
N GLU A 82 -3.36 0.71 -6.85
CA GLU A 82 -2.19 0.95 -7.68
C GLU A 82 -1.78 2.43 -7.68
N LEU A 83 -2.76 3.33 -7.79
CA LEU A 83 -2.54 4.77 -7.76
C LEU A 83 -1.93 5.21 -6.43
N LEU A 84 -2.54 4.82 -5.32
CA LEU A 84 -2.09 5.20 -3.98
C LEU A 84 -0.68 4.68 -3.69
N ALA A 85 -0.39 3.42 -4.00
CA ALA A 85 0.92 2.81 -3.84
C ALA A 85 1.98 3.49 -4.71
N THR A 86 1.64 3.84 -5.98
CA THR A 86 2.56 4.53 -6.90
C THR A 86 2.90 5.94 -6.40
N VAL A 87 1.89 6.70 -5.94
CA VAL A 87 2.13 8.05 -5.41
C VAL A 87 2.94 7.98 -4.12
N TYR A 88 2.65 7.04 -3.23
CA TYR A 88 3.44 6.82 -2.02
C TYR A 88 4.90 6.51 -2.34
N TRP A 89 5.17 5.64 -3.30
CA TRP A 89 6.52 5.35 -3.76
C TRP A 89 7.23 6.61 -4.25
N VAL A 90 6.58 7.39 -5.11
CA VAL A 90 7.15 8.62 -5.67
C VAL A 90 7.52 9.62 -4.59
N VAL A 91 6.66 9.87 -3.60
CA VAL A 91 6.98 10.81 -2.51
C VAL A 91 8.07 10.30 -1.58
N ARG A 92 8.31 8.99 -1.54
CA ARG A 92 9.42 8.39 -0.77
C ARG A 92 10.75 8.48 -1.49
N GLU A 93 10.75 8.29 -2.80
CA GLU A 93 11.96 8.31 -3.63
C GLU A 93 12.41 9.73 -4.00
N TYR A 94 11.46 10.67 -4.13
CA TYR A 94 11.71 12.03 -4.59
C TYR A 94 11.24 13.05 -3.55
N PRO A 95 12.16 13.65 -2.76
CA PRO A 95 11.79 14.63 -1.72
C PRO A 95 10.99 15.83 -2.23
N ASP A 96 11.29 16.32 -3.44
CA ASP A 96 10.56 17.39 -4.08
C ASP A 96 9.08 17.03 -4.35
N ALA A 97 8.79 15.76 -4.59
CA ALA A 97 7.41 15.27 -4.77
C ALA A 97 6.62 15.17 -3.46
N ALA A 98 7.29 15.10 -2.32
CA ALA A 98 6.63 15.16 -1.01
C ALA A 98 6.19 16.59 -0.67
N GLU A 99 6.89 17.59 -1.17
CA GLU A 99 6.61 19.01 -0.92
C GLU A 99 5.59 19.60 -1.89
N ASP A 100 5.60 19.13 -3.14
CA ASP A 100 4.79 19.68 -4.24
C ASP A 100 4.03 18.58 -5.00
N ALA A 101 2.68 18.67 -4.98
CA ALA A 101 1.80 17.75 -5.71
C ALA A 101 2.02 17.80 -7.23
N GLY A 102 2.45 18.93 -7.79
CA GLY A 102 2.78 19.07 -9.22
C GLY A 102 4.00 18.22 -9.59
N LYS A 103 5.01 18.19 -8.72
CA LYS A 103 6.18 17.32 -8.88
C LYS A 103 5.80 15.84 -8.75
N ALA A 104 4.92 15.50 -7.81
CA ALA A 104 4.41 14.14 -7.70
C ALA A 104 3.67 13.70 -8.99
N ILE A 105 2.81 14.58 -9.55
CA ILE A 105 2.11 14.32 -10.81
C ILE A 105 3.11 14.10 -11.95
N GLU A 106 4.12 14.94 -12.07
CA GLU A 106 5.18 14.82 -13.08
C GLU A 106 5.89 13.45 -12.98
N LYS A 107 6.37 13.09 -11.78
CA LYS A 107 7.09 11.82 -11.54
C LYS A 107 6.23 10.59 -11.81
N VAL A 108 4.98 10.57 -11.36
CA VAL A 108 4.04 9.46 -11.62
C VAL A 108 3.79 9.31 -13.12
N ARG A 109 3.60 10.40 -13.85
CA ARG A 109 3.34 10.35 -15.30
C ARG A 109 4.58 10.01 -16.12
N ASN A 110 5.77 10.25 -15.59
CA ASN A 110 7.04 9.87 -16.19
C ASN A 110 7.48 8.45 -15.83
N TRP A 111 6.72 7.73 -15.01
CA TRP A 111 7.02 6.35 -14.65
C TRP A 111 7.03 5.41 -15.86
N ASN A 112 5.94 5.42 -16.64
CA ASN A 112 5.82 4.78 -17.95
C ASN A 112 4.60 5.30 -18.72
N ASP A 113 4.49 4.95 -20.00
CA ASP A 113 3.38 5.38 -20.87
C ASP A 113 2.01 4.89 -20.38
N ARG A 114 1.93 3.68 -19.80
CA ARG A 114 0.70 3.16 -19.22
C ARG A 114 0.18 4.08 -18.09
N LYS A 115 1.04 4.44 -17.15
CA LYS A 115 0.65 5.34 -16.04
C LYS A 115 0.33 6.73 -16.53
N LYS A 116 1.08 7.26 -17.48
CA LYS A 116 0.83 8.55 -18.12
C LYS A 116 -0.57 8.64 -18.71
N ASN A 117 -1.04 7.57 -19.35
CA ASN A 117 -2.35 7.50 -19.99
C ASN A 117 -3.49 7.20 -19.01
N LEU A 118 -3.24 6.30 -18.06
CA LEU A 118 -4.24 5.80 -17.10
C LEU A 118 -4.45 6.75 -15.92
N MET A 119 -3.35 7.24 -15.31
CA MET A 119 -3.41 8.02 -14.08
C MET A 119 -3.59 9.52 -14.39
N LYS A 120 -4.80 10.01 -14.18
CA LYS A 120 -5.12 11.43 -14.44
C LYS A 120 -4.52 12.33 -13.37
N PRO A 121 -4.06 13.57 -13.72
CA PRO A 121 -3.45 14.49 -12.76
C PRO A 121 -4.29 14.74 -11.49
N ASN A 122 -5.60 14.91 -11.64
CA ASN A 122 -6.52 15.12 -10.51
C ASN A 122 -6.64 13.88 -9.60
N HIS A 123 -6.52 12.67 -10.13
CA HIS A 123 -6.50 11.44 -9.32
C HIS A 123 -5.19 11.33 -8.54
N ILE A 124 -4.05 11.62 -9.18
CA ILE A 124 -2.73 11.63 -8.53
C ILE A 124 -2.74 12.66 -7.39
N LYS A 125 -3.27 13.86 -7.64
CA LYS A 125 -3.39 14.90 -6.63
C LYS A 125 -4.23 14.44 -5.43
N LYS A 126 -5.39 13.81 -5.66
CA LYS A 126 -6.22 13.25 -4.58
C LYS A 126 -5.50 12.20 -3.74
N ALA A 127 -4.74 11.30 -4.38
CA ALA A 127 -3.95 10.30 -3.66
C ALA A 127 -2.83 10.95 -2.84
N TRP A 128 -2.16 11.96 -3.40
CA TRP A 128 -1.14 12.74 -2.72
C TRP A 128 -1.70 13.49 -1.48
N GLU A 129 -2.86 14.15 -1.63
CA GLU A 129 -3.55 14.84 -0.54
C GLU A 129 -3.97 13.87 0.57
N ARG A 130 -4.46 12.66 0.22
CA ARG A 130 -4.80 11.62 1.18
C ARG A 130 -3.56 11.15 1.96
N LEU A 131 -2.47 10.85 1.29
CA LEU A 131 -1.21 10.43 1.92
C LEU A 131 -0.68 11.51 2.86
N LYS A 132 -0.78 12.78 2.45
CA LYS A 132 -0.36 13.93 3.26
C LYS A 132 -1.24 14.11 4.50
N SER A 133 -2.57 14.10 4.33
CA SER A 133 -3.53 14.29 5.42
C SER A 133 -3.48 13.16 6.47
N GLU A 134 -3.12 11.95 6.06
CA GLU A 134 -2.95 10.80 6.93
C GLU A 134 -1.49 10.63 7.44
N ASN A 135 -0.62 11.65 7.27
CA ASN A 135 0.77 11.69 7.73
C ASN A 135 1.72 10.60 7.15
N TRP A 136 1.41 10.04 5.99
CA TRP A 136 2.23 8.98 5.40
C TRP A 136 3.54 9.46 4.79
N PHE A 137 3.74 10.76 4.56
CA PHE A 137 5.00 11.30 4.05
C PHE A 137 6.14 11.19 5.06
N ASN A 138 5.82 11.28 6.35
CA ASN A 138 6.78 11.19 7.45
C ASN A 138 6.92 9.76 7.99
N TYR A 139 6.25 8.80 7.37
CA TYR A 139 6.30 7.42 7.80
C TYR A 139 7.72 6.86 7.72
N LYS A 140 8.31 6.57 8.88
CA LYS A 140 9.56 5.84 9.00
C LYS A 140 9.23 4.37 9.24
N ASP A 141 9.68 3.51 8.36
CA ASP A 141 9.54 2.07 8.53
C ASP A 141 10.14 1.63 9.87
N PRO A 142 9.36 1.11 10.82
CA PRO A 142 9.87 0.70 12.12
C PRO A 142 10.89 -0.43 12.04
N ALA A 143 10.93 -1.21 10.95
CA ALA A 143 11.98 -2.20 10.70
C ALA A 143 13.35 -1.55 10.44
N LYS A 144 13.40 -0.24 10.14
CA LYS A 144 14.62 0.54 9.89
C LYS A 144 14.89 1.62 10.94
N SER A 145 14.03 1.74 11.96
CA SER A 145 14.12 2.78 12.99
C SER A 145 14.16 2.17 14.39
N THR A 146 15.17 2.54 15.17
CA THR A 146 15.29 2.21 16.60
C THR A 146 14.49 3.15 17.53
N SER A 147 13.65 4.02 16.99
CA SER A 147 12.90 5.02 17.75
C SER A 147 11.40 4.93 17.48
N ASN A 148 10.68 4.88 18.58
CA ASN A 148 9.25 4.87 18.86
C ASN A 148 8.30 5.27 17.71
N PRO A 149 7.35 4.40 17.32
CA PRO A 149 6.39 4.67 16.25
C PRO A 149 5.20 5.46 16.80
N ASN A 150 5.27 6.79 16.83
CA ASN A 150 4.06 7.60 16.92
C ASN A 150 3.33 7.57 15.58
N PHE A 151 2.63 6.46 15.33
CA PHE A 151 1.73 6.27 14.22
C PHE A 151 0.40 6.94 14.51
N CYS A 152 -0.05 7.80 13.61
CA CYS A 152 -1.42 8.31 13.57
C CYS A 152 -1.97 8.95 14.86
N VAL A 153 -1.14 9.56 15.67
CA VAL A 153 -1.64 10.41 16.77
C VAL A 153 -1.79 11.83 16.23
N ASN A 154 -2.95 12.13 15.68
CA ASN A 154 -3.46 13.50 15.65
C ASN A 154 -4.72 13.52 16.49
N SER A 155 -4.61 14.31 17.54
CA SER A 155 -5.69 14.80 18.41
C SER A 155 -6.75 15.49 17.58
#